data_c658f45423363adf1dcc96ef9e024f97
#
_entry.id   c658f45423363adf1dcc96ef9e024f97
#
_cell.length_a   1.000
_cell.length_b   1.000
_cell.length_c   1.000
_cell.angle_alpha   90.00
_cell.angle_beta   90.00
_cell.angle_gamma   90.00
#
_symmetry.space_group_name_H-M   'P 1'
#
loop_
_entity.id
_entity.type
_entity.pdbx_description
1 polymer ?
#
loop_
_entity_poly.entity_id
_entity_poly.type
_entity_poly.pdbx_seq_one_letter_code
_entity_poly.pdbx_strand_id
1 'polypeptide(L)'
;MRPTSRFYDRLVHTVEELTEITDCRIRICDFSDTDLLKKELADSAILTNGTSVGMAPHEDTCPIPENLTFPKDLIVSDIIYNPRETKLLTMAKNQGNPFFNGSYMLLYQGAEAFRLWTGKEMPVEKIKKEFFSDPFYSKSNLDHLRRVIAALNAGNGISHELITDEK
;
A
#
# COMPACT_ATOMS: atom_id res chain seq x y z
N MET A 1 18.00 -4.78 16.09
CA MET A 1 17.53 -5.82 17.03
C MET A 1 17.01 -6.98 16.18
N ARG A 2 17.66 -8.12 16.15
CA ARG A 2 17.13 -9.28 15.38
C ARG A 2 15.77 -9.64 15.95
N PRO A 3 14.76 -9.90 15.12
CA PRO A 3 13.46 -10.35 15.61
C PRO A 3 13.67 -11.58 16.50
N THR A 4 12.85 -11.72 17.53
CA THR A 4 12.91 -12.89 18.41
C THR A 4 12.87 -14.16 17.55
N SER A 5 13.71 -15.13 17.83
CA SER A 5 13.93 -16.33 17.02
C SER A 5 12.64 -16.96 16.46
N ARG A 6 11.59 -17.04 17.29
CA ARG A 6 10.29 -17.65 16.94
C ARG A 6 9.52 -16.89 15.83
N PHE A 7 9.63 -15.57 15.75
CA PHE A 7 8.98 -14.77 14.69
C PHE A 7 9.74 -14.89 13.37
N TYR A 8 11.07 -14.85 13.45
CA TYR A 8 11.93 -14.99 12.28
C TYR A 8 11.80 -16.39 11.65
N ASP A 9 11.80 -17.44 12.48
CA ASP A 9 11.65 -18.83 12.01
C ASP A 9 10.30 -19.03 11.30
N ARG A 10 9.22 -18.42 11.81
CA ARG A 10 7.90 -18.46 11.17
C ARG A 10 7.90 -17.71 9.83
N LEU A 11 8.58 -16.56 9.74
CA LEU A 11 8.71 -15.80 8.50
C LEU A 11 9.49 -16.59 7.44
N VAL A 12 10.61 -17.23 7.82
CA VAL A 12 11.40 -18.08 6.93
C VAL A 12 10.54 -19.22 6.39
N HIS A 13 9.83 -19.92 7.27
CA HIS A 13 8.96 -21.03 6.86
C HIS A 13 7.86 -20.56 5.90
N THR A 14 7.21 -19.42 6.16
CA THR A 14 6.21 -18.85 5.23
C THR A 14 6.82 -18.52 3.85
N VAL A 15 8.05 -18.01 3.82
CA VAL A 15 8.74 -17.72 2.55
C VAL A 15 9.07 -19.01 1.79
N GLU A 16 9.50 -20.06 2.49
CA GLU A 16 9.75 -21.38 1.90
C GLU A 16 8.47 -21.95 1.27
N GLU A 17 7.35 -21.99 2.02
CA GLU A 17 6.06 -22.45 1.53
C GLU A 17 5.59 -21.66 0.31
N LEU A 18 5.69 -20.32 0.34
CA LEU A 18 5.29 -19.48 -0.79
C LEU A 18 6.19 -19.67 -2.01
N THR A 19 7.48 -19.91 -1.81
CA THR A 19 8.42 -20.16 -2.91
C THR A 19 8.14 -21.48 -3.61
N GLU A 20 7.63 -22.49 -2.88
CA GLU A 20 7.25 -23.77 -3.45
C GLU A 20 6.00 -23.72 -4.35
N ILE A 21 5.06 -22.82 -4.04
CA ILE A 21 3.77 -22.72 -4.73
C ILE A 21 3.70 -21.56 -5.73
N THR A 22 4.74 -20.73 -5.85
CA THR A 22 4.80 -19.60 -6.77
C THR A 22 6.13 -19.55 -7.49
N ASP A 23 6.15 -19.01 -8.72
CA ASP A 23 7.38 -18.69 -9.45
C ASP A 23 8.01 -17.36 -9.01
N CYS A 24 7.54 -16.78 -7.89
CA CYS A 24 8.00 -15.50 -7.39
C CYS A 24 9.30 -15.64 -6.61
N ARG A 25 10.22 -14.71 -6.83
CA ARG A 25 11.41 -14.58 -5.99
C ARG A 25 11.06 -13.79 -4.73
N ILE A 26 11.05 -14.45 -3.57
CA ILE A 26 10.72 -13.84 -2.28
C ILE A 26 12.02 -13.67 -1.47
N ARG A 27 12.18 -12.50 -0.85
CA ARG A 27 13.33 -12.17 0.01
C ARG A 27 12.87 -11.58 1.32
N ILE A 28 13.59 -11.89 2.39
CA ILE A 28 13.38 -11.26 3.71
C ILE A 28 14.44 -10.19 3.88
N CYS A 29 14.01 -8.97 4.25
CA CYS A 29 14.89 -7.85 4.51
C CYS A 29 14.68 -7.34 5.93
N ASP A 30 15.76 -6.96 6.61
CA ASP A 30 15.71 -6.30 7.91
C ASP A 30 15.52 -4.79 7.68
N PHE A 31 14.42 -4.24 8.15
CA PHE A 31 14.11 -2.79 8.01
C PHE A 31 15.03 -1.89 8.85
N SER A 32 15.83 -2.45 9.75
CA SER A 32 16.88 -1.70 10.45
C SER A 32 18.10 -1.39 9.55
N ASP A 33 18.28 -2.16 8.45
CA ASP A 33 19.26 -1.85 7.41
C ASP A 33 18.67 -0.84 6.41
N THR A 34 18.88 0.44 6.72
CA THR A 34 18.33 1.54 5.91
C THR A 34 18.90 1.58 4.49
N ASP A 35 20.13 1.14 4.27
CA ASP A 35 20.73 1.16 2.93
C ASP A 35 20.20 0.02 2.07
N LEU A 36 20.01 -1.16 2.66
CA LEU A 36 19.31 -2.25 2.00
C LEU A 36 17.88 -1.85 1.67
N LEU A 37 17.15 -1.24 2.61
CA LEU A 37 15.77 -0.78 2.40
C LEU A 37 15.67 0.23 1.26
N LYS A 38 16.57 1.21 1.18
CA LYS A 38 16.63 2.17 0.05
C LYS A 38 16.82 1.46 -1.29
N LYS A 39 17.72 0.48 -1.32
CA LYS A 39 17.99 -0.30 -2.55
C LYS A 39 16.77 -1.11 -2.97
N GLU A 40 16.12 -1.79 -2.04
CA GLU A 40 14.92 -2.57 -2.36
C GLU A 40 13.76 -1.66 -2.81
N LEU A 41 13.59 -0.49 -2.20
CA LEU A 41 12.60 0.49 -2.63
C LEU A 41 12.89 1.05 -4.02
N ALA A 42 14.17 1.27 -4.38
CA ALA A 42 14.55 1.77 -5.71
C ALA A 42 14.16 0.80 -6.84
N ASP A 43 14.14 -0.49 -6.54
CA ASP A 43 13.78 -1.56 -7.50
C ASP A 43 12.29 -1.99 -7.36
N SER A 44 11.51 -1.32 -6.51
CA SER A 44 10.12 -1.69 -6.21
C SER A 44 9.12 -0.85 -7.00
N ALA A 45 8.06 -1.50 -7.49
CA ALA A 45 6.90 -0.83 -8.06
C ALA A 45 5.86 -0.42 -7.00
N ILE A 46 5.80 -1.17 -5.90
CA ILE A 46 4.83 -0.93 -4.83
C ILE A 46 5.45 -1.22 -3.46
N LEU A 47 5.14 -0.37 -2.49
CA LEU A 47 5.38 -0.57 -1.06
C LEU A 47 4.04 -0.74 -0.35
N THR A 48 3.86 -1.84 0.37
CA THR A 48 2.60 -2.10 1.10
C THR A 48 2.88 -2.29 2.60
N ASN A 49 2.24 -1.48 3.43
CA ASN A 49 2.17 -1.76 4.86
C ASN A 49 1.06 -2.78 5.13
N GLY A 50 1.45 -4.00 5.46
CA GLY A 50 0.55 -5.09 5.89
C GLY A 50 0.49 -5.26 7.41
N THR A 51 0.96 -4.29 8.19
CA THR A 51 1.02 -4.33 9.66
C THR A 51 -0.02 -3.40 10.29
N SER A 52 -0.15 -3.44 11.62
CA SER A 52 -0.95 -2.50 12.39
C SER A 52 -0.20 -1.22 12.78
N VAL A 53 1.05 -1.02 12.33
CA VAL A 53 1.84 0.17 12.63
C VAL A 53 1.25 1.38 11.92
N GLY A 54 0.89 2.42 12.66
CA GLY A 54 0.17 3.60 12.15
C GLY A 54 -1.35 3.55 12.35
N MET A 55 -1.89 2.47 12.94
CA MET A 55 -3.30 2.35 13.32
C MET A 55 -3.52 2.87 14.75
N ALA A 56 -4.73 3.39 15.04
CA ALA A 56 -5.13 3.78 16.40
C ALA A 56 -4.89 2.65 17.42
N PRO A 57 -4.39 2.94 18.63
CA PRO A 57 -4.14 4.28 19.20
C PRO A 57 -2.74 4.85 18.89
N HIS A 58 -1.91 4.19 18.09
CA HIS A 58 -0.52 4.58 17.79
C HIS A 58 -0.37 5.16 16.37
N GLU A 59 -1.23 6.12 16.03
CA GLU A 59 -1.29 6.75 14.70
C GLU A 59 -0.04 7.56 14.34
N ASP A 60 0.76 7.92 15.36
CA ASP A 60 2.01 8.65 15.23
C ASP A 60 3.21 7.77 14.83
N THR A 61 2.99 6.47 14.63
CA THR A 61 4.03 5.51 14.25
C THR A 61 4.09 5.27 12.75
N CYS A 62 5.29 4.94 12.24
CA CYS A 62 5.52 4.58 10.85
C CYS A 62 6.29 3.26 10.76
N PRO A 63 5.94 2.34 9.84
CA PRO A 63 6.62 1.05 9.71
C PRO A 63 8.04 1.15 9.17
N ILE A 64 8.39 2.28 8.56
CA ILE A 64 9.70 2.56 7.97
C ILE A 64 10.25 3.90 8.49
N PRO A 65 11.56 4.15 8.38
CA PRO A 65 12.16 5.44 8.78
C PRO A 65 11.54 6.63 8.01
N GLU A 66 11.16 7.67 8.73
CA GLU A 66 10.45 8.85 8.18
C GLU A 66 11.32 9.72 7.25
N ASN A 67 12.62 9.56 7.30
CA ASN A 67 13.59 10.30 6.46
C ASN A 67 13.91 9.60 5.13
N LEU A 68 13.18 8.54 4.78
CA LEU A 68 13.36 7.86 3.51
C LEU A 68 12.75 8.66 2.37
N THR A 69 13.49 8.71 1.26
CA THR A 69 12.99 9.25 0.00
C THR A 69 12.49 8.10 -0.87
N PHE A 70 11.28 8.23 -1.38
CA PHE A 70 10.69 7.25 -2.29
C PHE A 70 11.08 7.51 -3.73
N PRO A 71 11.27 6.45 -4.55
CA PRO A 71 11.32 6.59 -6.01
C PRO A 71 10.04 7.25 -6.53
N LYS A 72 10.14 8.09 -7.56
CA LYS A 72 8.99 8.85 -8.09
C LYS A 72 7.79 8.01 -8.50
N ASP A 73 8.03 6.82 -9.04
CA ASP A 73 7.00 5.93 -9.56
C ASP A 73 6.55 4.88 -8.54
N LEU A 74 7.07 4.91 -7.31
CA LEU A 74 6.68 3.98 -6.26
C LEU A 74 5.24 4.25 -5.83
N ILE A 75 4.39 3.24 -5.91
CA ILE A 75 3.05 3.27 -5.34
C ILE A 75 3.15 2.88 -3.87
N VAL A 76 2.56 3.70 -2.98
CA VAL A 76 2.54 3.39 -1.53
C VAL A 76 1.14 2.99 -1.11
N SER A 77 1.03 1.84 -0.49
CA SER A 77 -0.23 1.25 -0.06
C SER A 77 -0.21 0.94 1.44
N ASP A 78 -1.36 1.07 2.07
CA ASP A 78 -1.55 0.72 3.48
C ASP A 78 -2.86 -0.06 3.61
N ILE A 79 -2.85 -1.19 4.33
CA ILE A 79 -4.09 -1.92 4.62
C ILE A 79 -4.94 -1.25 5.70
N ILE A 80 -4.38 -0.28 6.41
CA ILE A 80 -5.07 0.51 7.42
C ILE A 80 -6.07 1.45 6.72
N TYR A 81 -7.30 1.51 7.24
CA TYR A 81 -8.36 2.39 6.78
C TYR A 81 -8.80 3.42 7.83
N ASN A 82 -8.34 3.25 9.07
CA ASN A 82 -8.56 4.19 10.17
C ASN A 82 -7.27 4.31 11.02
N PRO A 83 -6.57 5.46 10.99
CA PRO A 83 -6.92 6.70 10.26
C PRO A 83 -6.93 6.51 8.73
N ARG A 84 -7.61 7.41 8.03
CA ARG A 84 -7.64 7.39 6.55
C ARG A 84 -6.29 7.66 5.90
N GLU A 85 -5.46 8.47 6.55
CA GLU A 85 -4.12 8.83 6.11
C GLU A 85 -3.14 8.54 7.25
N THR A 86 -2.41 7.43 7.16
CA THR A 86 -1.35 7.07 8.10
C THR A 86 -0.10 7.91 7.86
N LYS A 87 0.86 7.90 8.78
CA LYS A 87 2.17 8.57 8.58
C LYS A 87 2.85 8.10 7.29
N LEU A 88 2.79 6.81 6.97
CA LEU A 88 3.34 6.27 5.73
C LEU A 88 2.69 6.91 4.50
N LEU A 89 1.37 7.02 4.48
CA LEU A 89 0.64 7.63 3.37
C LEU A 89 0.86 9.15 3.30
N THR A 90 0.99 9.83 4.45
CA THR A 90 1.37 11.24 4.52
C THR A 90 2.77 11.47 3.92
N MET A 91 3.74 10.58 4.20
CA MET A 91 5.07 10.64 3.57
C MET A 91 4.99 10.52 2.06
N ALA A 92 4.20 9.54 1.56
CA ALA A 92 4.00 9.35 0.13
C ALA A 92 3.38 10.59 -0.54
N LYS A 93 2.34 11.14 0.07
CA LYS A 93 1.66 12.37 -0.38
C LYS A 93 2.61 13.56 -0.47
N ASN A 94 3.41 13.78 0.58
CA ASN A 94 4.36 14.89 0.64
C ASN A 94 5.50 14.76 -0.39
N GLN A 95 5.79 13.53 -0.85
CA GLN A 95 6.79 13.25 -1.87
C GLN A 95 6.20 13.15 -3.28
N GLY A 96 4.87 13.31 -3.43
CA GLY A 96 4.18 13.24 -4.72
C GLY A 96 3.97 11.84 -5.25
N ASN A 97 4.14 10.81 -4.42
CA ASN A 97 3.93 9.42 -4.81
C ASN A 97 2.44 9.07 -4.87
N PRO A 98 2.00 8.23 -5.82
CA PRO A 98 0.68 7.63 -5.78
C PRO A 98 0.50 6.80 -4.51
N PHE A 99 -0.65 6.92 -3.84
CA PHE A 99 -0.90 6.16 -2.61
C PHE A 99 -2.39 5.78 -2.47
N PHE A 100 -2.68 4.77 -1.65
CA PHE A 100 -4.04 4.38 -1.27
C PHE A 100 -4.06 3.64 0.06
N ASN A 101 -5.21 3.67 0.74
CA ASN A 101 -5.44 3.01 2.03
C ASN A 101 -6.33 1.76 1.90
N GLY A 102 -6.57 1.08 3.04
CA GLY A 102 -7.34 -0.16 3.12
C GLY A 102 -8.87 -0.02 2.98
N SER A 103 -9.40 1.19 2.76
CA SER A 103 -10.86 1.41 2.76
C SER A 103 -11.60 0.61 1.68
N TYR A 104 -11.06 0.52 0.46
CA TYR A 104 -11.68 -0.29 -0.58
C TYR A 104 -11.56 -1.80 -0.33
N MET A 105 -10.47 -2.24 0.28
CA MET A 105 -10.34 -3.63 0.71
C MET A 105 -11.46 -3.98 1.71
N LEU A 106 -11.69 -3.10 2.70
CA LEU A 106 -12.80 -3.25 3.66
C LEU A 106 -14.16 -3.28 2.96
N LEU A 107 -14.39 -2.38 2.00
CA LEU A 107 -15.66 -2.31 1.27
C LEU A 107 -15.92 -3.59 0.47
N TYR A 108 -14.96 -4.06 -0.30
CA TYR A 108 -15.14 -5.22 -1.16
C TYR A 108 -15.23 -6.53 -0.38
N GLN A 109 -14.48 -6.70 0.72
CA GLN A 109 -14.66 -7.85 1.59
C GLN A 109 -16.06 -7.85 2.22
N GLY A 110 -16.56 -6.67 2.63
CA GLY A 110 -17.92 -6.52 3.15
C GLY A 110 -18.99 -6.84 2.09
N ALA A 111 -18.77 -6.44 0.85
CA ALA A 111 -19.67 -6.76 -0.25
C ALA A 111 -19.77 -8.27 -0.50
N GLU A 112 -18.61 -8.94 -0.49
CA GLU A 112 -18.59 -10.40 -0.69
C GLU A 112 -19.21 -11.14 0.50
N ALA A 113 -18.95 -10.72 1.73
CA ALA A 113 -19.60 -11.28 2.91
C ALA A 113 -21.12 -11.09 2.86
N PHE A 114 -21.59 -9.90 2.45
CA PHE A 114 -23.02 -9.63 2.28
C PHE A 114 -23.64 -10.55 1.23
N ARG A 115 -22.98 -10.76 0.09
CA ARG A 115 -23.41 -11.68 -0.96
C ARG A 115 -23.51 -13.11 -0.45
N LEU A 116 -22.51 -13.59 0.28
CA LEU A 116 -22.49 -14.94 0.86
C LEU A 116 -23.62 -15.17 1.88
N TRP A 117 -23.90 -14.17 2.72
CA TRP A 117 -24.91 -14.31 3.77
C TRP A 117 -26.34 -14.12 3.30
N THR A 118 -26.54 -13.26 2.29
CA THR A 118 -27.90 -12.86 1.89
C THR A 118 -28.31 -13.38 0.50
N GLY A 119 -27.35 -13.86 -0.29
CA GLY A 119 -27.56 -14.20 -1.71
C GLY A 119 -27.82 -12.98 -2.61
N LYS A 120 -27.60 -11.74 -2.09
CA LYS A 120 -27.88 -10.49 -2.81
C LYS A 120 -26.61 -9.71 -3.03
N GLU A 121 -26.55 -8.94 -4.13
CA GLU A 121 -25.47 -8.01 -4.39
C GLU A 121 -25.59 -6.75 -3.53
N MET A 122 -24.49 -6.32 -2.93
CA MET A 122 -24.40 -5.05 -2.20
C MET A 122 -24.28 -3.89 -3.21
N PRO A 123 -25.00 -2.77 -3.02
CA PRO A 123 -24.91 -1.62 -3.94
C PRO A 123 -23.60 -0.83 -3.74
N VAL A 124 -22.46 -1.44 -4.09
CA VAL A 124 -21.12 -0.93 -3.88
C VAL A 124 -20.92 0.49 -4.42
N GLU A 125 -21.38 0.77 -5.64
CA GLU A 125 -21.22 2.08 -6.26
C GLU A 125 -21.99 3.20 -5.53
N LYS A 126 -23.17 2.87 -4.97
CA LYS A 126 -23.91 3.82 -4.12
C LYS A 126 -23.15 4.11 -2.83
N ILE A 127 -22.62 3.08 -2.19
CA ILE A 127 -21.84 3.20 -0.95
C ILE A 127 -20.56 4.01 -1.21
N LYS A 128 -19.85 3.74 -2.30
CA LYS A 128 -18.68 4.53 -2.70
C LYS A 128 -19.02 6.02 -2.83
N LYS A 129 -20.11 6.33 -3.54
CA LYS A 129 -20.52 7.72 -3.75
C LYS A 129 -20.91 8.42 -2.45
N GLU A 130 -21.51 7.71 -1.51
CA GLU A 130 -22.03 8.28 -0.26
C GLU A 130 -20.95 8.41 0.83
N PHE A 131 -20.06 7.41 0.95
CA PHE A 131 -19.11 7.32 2.06
C PHE A 131 -17.66 7.50 1.66
N PHE A 132 -17.33 7.38 0.37
CA PHE A 132 -15.97 7.48 -0.17
C PHE A 132 -15.80 8.67 -1.12
N SER A 133 -16.66 9.69 -1.04
CA SER A 133 -16.57 10.92 -1.84
C SER A 133 -15.41 11.84 -1.43
N ASP A 134 -14.43 11.32 -0.70
CA ASP A 134 -13.19 12.00 -0.36
C ASP A 134 -12.38 12.33 -1.64
N PRO A 135 -11.71 13.49 -1.71
CA PRO A 135 -10.80 13.86 -2.79
C PRO A 135 -9.73 12.79 -3.10
N PHE A 136 -9.32 12.01 -2.10
CA PHE A 136 -8.43 10.86 -2.26
C PHE A 136 -8.95 9.82 -3.26
N TYR A 137 -10.26 9.54 -3.25
CA TYR A 137 -10.93 8.63 -4.19
C TYR A 137 -11.49 9.38 -5.40
N SER A 138 -11.05 10.64 -5.61
CA SER A 138 -11.45 11.39 -6.80
C SER A 138 -11.14 10.60 -8.06
N LYS A 139 -11.97 10.77 -9.07
CA LYS A 139 -11.76 10.15 -10.39
C LYS A 139 -10.36 10.43 -10.93
N SER A 140 -9.85 11.64 -10.71
CA SER A 140 -8.52 12.08 -11.12
C SER A 140 -7.42 11.22 -10.49
N ASN A 141 -7.45 11.00 -9.17
CA ASN A 141 -6.45 10.17 -8.49
C ASN A 141 -6.54 8.69 -8.87
N LEU A 142 -7.76 8.16 -8.97
CA LEU A 142 -7.98 6.77 -9.40
C LEU A 142 -7.54 6.53 -10.86
N ASP A 143 -7.77 7.48 -11.76
CA ASP A 143 -7.33 7.40 -13.15
C ASP A 143 -5.79 7.54 -13.26
N HIS A 144 -5.17 8.32 -12.36
CA HIS A 144 -3.73 8.37 -12.24
C HIS A 144 -3.15 7.03 -11.79
N LEU A 145 -3.68 6.45 -10.72
CA LEU A 145 -3.27 5.13 -10.22
C LEU A 145 -3.42 4.04 -11.31
N ARG A 146 -4.55 4.02 -12.03
CA ARG A 146 -4.76 3.06 -13.14
C ARG A 146 -3.73 3.22 -14.26
N ARG A 147 -3.38 4.46 -14.62
CA ARG A 147 -2.35 4.73 -15.65
C ARG A 147 -0.97 4.28 -15.20
N VAL A 148 -0.59 4.57 -13.95
CA VAL A 148 0.69 4.12 -13.39
C VAL A 148 0.75 2.59 -13.36
N ILE A 149 -0.29 1.92 -12.87
CA ILE A 149 -0.36 0.45 -12.86
C ILE A 149 -0.28 -0.12 -14.29
N ALA A 150 -0.99 0.47 -15.25
CA ALA A 150 -0.95 0.02 -16.63
C ALA A 150 0.44 0.21 -17.27
N ALA A 151 1.11 1.34 -16.98
CA ALA A 151 2.47 1.61 -17.46
C ALA A 151 3.49 0.63 -16.85
N LEU A 152 3.37 0.33 -15.55
CA LEU A 152 4.21 -0.65 -14.85
C LEU A 152 4.02 -2.04 -15.46
N ASN A 153 2.78 -2.48 -15.69
CA ASN A 153 2.46 -3.77 -16.32
C ASN A 153 2.97 -3.88 -17.76
N ALA A 154 3.11 -2.74 -18.46
CA ALA A 154 3.66 -2.66 -19.82
C ALA A 154 5.20 -2.55 -19.85
N GLY A 155 5.87 -2.54 -18.68
CA GLY A 155 7.31 -2.35 -18.57
C GLY A 155 7.81 -0.94 -18.84
N ASN A 156 6.90 0.03 -18.92
CA ASN A 156 7.20 1.44 -19.21
C ASN A 156 7.02 2.27 -17.92
N GLY A 157 8.06 2.34 -17.08
CA GLY A 157 8.13 3.36 -16.03
C GLY A 157 8.25 4.74 -16.70
N ILE A 158 7.25 5.61 -16.57
CA ILE A 158 7.32 6.97 -17.09
C ILE A 158 7.73 7.90 -15.95
N SER A 159 8.82 8.65 -16.16
CA SER A 159 9.18 9.75 -15.25
C SER A 159 8.13 10.86 -15.39
N HIS A 160 7.42 11.15 -14.30
CA HIS A 160 6.45 12.24 -14.26
C HIS A 160 7.06 13.48 -13.61
N GLU A 161 6.93 14.62 -14.27
CA GLU A 161 7.17 15.90 -13.63
C GLU A 161 6.06 16.15 -12.60
N LEU A 162 6.45 16.68 -11.44
CA LEU A 162 5.50 17.08 -10.39
C LEU A 162 4.52 18.12 -10.97
N ILE A 163 3.22 17.83 -10.87
CA ILE A 163 2.19 18.85 -11.06
C ILE A 163 2.29 19.77 -9.83
N THR A 164 2.97 20.90 -9.99
CA THR A 164 2.93 21.97 -9.02
C THR A 164 1.58 22.68 -9.20
N ASP A 165 0.62 22.41 -8.31
CA ASP A 165 -0.53 23.28 -8.18
C ASP A 165 -0.06 24.65 -7.66
N GLU A 166 0.14 25.58 -8.58
CA GLU A 166 0.17 27.00 -8.25
C GLU A 166 -1.27 27.46 -8.01
N LYS A 167 -1.55 27.81 -6.75
CA LYS A 167 -2.67 28.44 -6.09
C LYS A 167 -3.69 27.53 -5.43
#